data_d4637a492af021e33fa2d0d487b4a2ee
#
_entry.id   d4637a492af021e33fa2d0d487b4a2ee
#
_cell.length_a   1.000
_cell.length_b   1.000
_cell.length_c   1.000
_cell.angle_alpha   90.00
_cell.angle_beta   90.00
_cell.angle_gamma   90.00
#
_symmetry.space_group_name_H-M   'P 1'
#
loop_
_entity.id
_entity.type
_entity.pdbx_description
1 polymer ?
#
loop_
_entity_poly.entity_id
_entity_poly.type
_entity_poly.pdbx_seq_one_letter_code
_entity_poly.pdbx_strand_id
1 'polypeptide(L)'
;MALQRQQAKAERDAKVVELFEARKRRYGAPRLAKELQAEGMPMNRKTVAESMRRLGLRARAARRFRCTTDSSHRLGVAPNLLDQDFSAQRPDQKWAGDITYLRTTQGWLYLAVVIDLCTRKVIGWASSQRIDGQLACGALKAAIARRSPPHGVIMHTDRGSVYCGWQHRDLICRHGLIASMSGRGNCYDNAPVESFFHTLKVESIHGEPLVNRSTLRRQLFEYIEIDYNRTRRHSALGYISPDAFEAQIAA
;
A
#
# COMPACT_ATOMS: atom_id res chain seq x y z
N MET A 1 -10.91 -40.84 21.17
CA MET A 1 -9.69 -40.00 20.91
C MET A 1 -9.47 -39.72 19.43
N ALA A 2 -9.49 -40.71 18.49
CA ALA A 2 -9.29 -40.45 17.05
C ALA A 2 -10.41 -39.60 16.41
N LEU A 3 -11.68 -39.91 16.70
CA LEU A 3 -12.86 -39.16 16.22
C LEU A 3 -12.85 -37.69 16.70
N GLN A 4 -12.52 -37.42 17.95
CA GLN A 4 -12.43 -36.07 18.49
C GLN A 4 -11.31 -35.26 17.83
N ARG A 5 -10.15 -35.88 17.55
CA ARG A 5 -9.06 -35.23 16.78
C ARG A 5 -9.45 -34.92 15.35
N GLN A 6 -10.25 -35.80 14.73
CA GLN A 6 -10.75 -35.60 13.37
C GLN A 6 -11.77 -34.47 13.30
N GLN A 7 -12.70 -34.41 14.26
CA GLN A 7 -13.67 -33.31 14.40
C GLN A 7 -12.97 -31.96 14.61
N ALA A 8 -12.05 -31.87 15.58
CA ALA A 8 -11.30 -30.65 15.85
C ALA A 8 -10.44 -30.19 14.65
N LYS A 9 -9.98 -31.17 13.80
CA LYS A 9 -9.28 -30.84 12.57
C LYS A 9 -10.23 -30.28 11.52
N ALA A 10 -11.44 -30.85 11.38
CA ALA A 10 -12.45 -30.40 10.43
C ALA A 10 -12.95 -28.98 10.78
N GLU A 11 -13.20 -28.70 12.06
CA GLU A 11 -13.58 -27.37 12.54
C GLU A 11 -12.51 -26.31 12.25
N ARG A 12 -11.25 -26.63 12.51
CA ARG A 12 -10.12 -25.75 12.16
C ARG A 12 -10.03 -25.47 10.66
N ASP A 13 -10.21 -26.51 9.84
CA ASP A 13 -10.17 -26.38 8.39
C ASP A 13 -11.32 -25.52 7.88
N ALA A 14 -12.53 -25.72 8.38
CA ALA A 14 -13.69 -24.90 8.06
C ALA A 14 -13.44 -23.40 8.40
N LYS A 15 -12.87 -23.13 9.57
CA LYS A 15 -12.59 -21.75 9.98
C LYS A 15 -11.48 -21.11 9.13
N VAL A 16 -10.47 -21.86 8.73
CA VAL A 16 -9.43 -21.37 7.80
C VAL A 16 -10.03 -21.03 6.44
N VAL A 17 -10.97 -21.85 5.91
CA VAL A 17 -11.67 -21.54 4.65
C VAL A 17 -12.52 -20.29 4.78
N GLU A 18 -13.33 -20.20 5.84
CA GLU A 18 -14.18 -19.03 6.12
C GLU A 18 -13.37 -17.72 6.08
N LEU A 19 -12.29 -17.66 6.87
CA LEU A 19 -11.45 -16.47 6.94
C LEU A 19 -10.70 -16.18 5.63
N PHE A 20 -10.28 -17.23 4.92
CA PHE A 20 -9.62 -17.07 3.63
C PHE A 20 -10.54 -16.42 2.60
N GLU A 21 -11.80 -16.87 2.53
CA GLU A 21 -12.80 -16.29 1.64
C GLU A 21 -13.24 -14.89 2.10
N ALA A 22 -13.48 -14.68 3.40
CA ALA A 22 -13.79 -13.37 3.98
C ALA A 22 -12.71 -12.32 3.67
N ARG A 23 -11.45 -12.74 3.58
CA ARG A 23 -10.32 -11.88 3.17
C ARG A 23 -10.06 -11.91 1.66
N LYS A 24 -11.05 -12.30 0.84
CA LYS A 24 -11.03 -12.27 -0.63
C LYS A 24 -9.80 -13.01 -1.21
N ARG A 25 -9.40 -14.12 -0.56
CA ARG A 25 -8.22 -14.94 -0.94
C ARG A 25 -6.88 -14.19 -0.95
N ARG A 26 -6.78 -13.07 -0.21
CA ARG A 26 -5.57 -12.22 -0.18
C ARG A 26 -4.56 -12.65 0.87
N TYR A 27 -5.00 -13.36 1.92
CA TYR A 27 -4.18 -13.70 3.06
C TYR A 27 -3.54 -15.09 2.95
N GLY A 28 -2.22 -15.14 3.10
CA GLY A 28 -1.50 -16.39 3.34
C GLY A 28 -1.47 -16.76 4.83
N ALA A 29 -0.88 -17.91 5.14
CA ALA A 29 -0.83 -18.48 6.49
C ALA A 29 -0.40 -17.51 7.60
N PRO A 30 0.59 -16.60 7.43
CA PRO A 30 0.95 -15.67 8.50
C PRO A 30 -0.17 -14.73 8.93
N ARG A 31 -0.90 -14.15 7.96
CA ARG A 31 -2.01 -13.24 8.25
C ARG A 31 -3.25 -13.98 8.75
N LEU A 32 -3.56 -15.15 8.17
CA LEU A 32 -4.66 -15.99 8.66
C LEU A 32 -4.45 -16.46 10.09
N ALA A 33 -3.22 -16.80 10.48
CA ALA A 33 -2.92 -17.17 11.86
C ALA A 33 -3.20 -16.01 12.83
N LYS A 34 -2.96 -14.77 12.41
CA LYS A 34 -3.28 -13.57 13.21
C LYS A 34 -4.78 -13.26 13.25
N GLU A 35 -5.51 -13.54 12.18
CA GLU A 35 -6.98 -13.47 12.21
C GLU A 35 -7.56 -14.48 13.18
N LEU A 36 -7.16 -15.74 13.07
CA LEU A 36 -7.59 -16.82 13.96
C LEU A 36 -7.28 -16.51 15.44
N GLN A 37 -6.10 -15.93 15.70
CA GLN A 37 -5.75 -15.47 17.05
C GLN A 37 -6.69 -14.38 17.54
N ALA A 38 -7.05 -13.42 16.70
CA ALA A 38 -7.97 -12.33 17.06
C ALA A 38 -9.41 -12.83 17.31
N GLU A 39 -9.81 -13.93 16.66
CA GLU A 39 -11.12 -14.57 16.88
C GLU A 39 -11.12 -15.63 18.00
N GLY A 40 -10.07 -15.67 18.83
CA GLY A 40 -10.00 -16.58 19.99
C GLY A 40 -9.63 -18.04 19.63
N MET A 41 -9.22 -18.30 18.38
CA MET A 41 -8.76 -19.63 17.91
C MET A 41 -7.27 -19.60 17.55
N PRO A 42 -6.34 -19.41 18.48
CA PRO A 42 -4.93 -19.26 18.17
C PRO A 42 -4.37 -20.53 17.53
N MET A 43 -3.81 -20.38 16.34
CA MET A 43 -3.14 -21.45 15.61
C MET A 43 -1.74 -21.03 15.20
N ASN A 44 -0.80 -21.98 15.26
CA ASN A 44 0.54 -21.78 14.73
C ASN A 44 0.50 -21.61 13.21
N ARG A 45 1.37 -20.73 12.70
CA ARG A 45 1.51 -20.45 11.25
C ARG A 45 1.74 -21.75 10.44
N LYS A 46 2.50 -22.71 10.97
CA LYS A 46 2.75 -24.01 10.31
C LYS A 46 1.45 -24.80 10.16
N THR A 47 0.64 -24.89 11.22
CA THR A 47 -0.65 -25.58 11.20
C THR A 47 -1.61 -24.96 10.18
N VAL A 48 -1.69 -23.60 10.13
CA VAL A 48 -2.50 -22.90 9.13
C VAL A 48 -1.98 -23.17 7.70
N ALA A 49 -0.65 -23.17 7.50
CA ALA A 49 -0.06 -23.48 6.19
C ALA A 49 -0.35 -24.91 5.72
N GLU A 50 -0.35 -25.88 6.65
CA GLU A 50 -0.72 -27.29 6.37
C GLU A 50 -2.21 -27.42 6.01
N SER A 51 -3.10 -26.73 6.75
CA SER A 51 -4.53 -26.68 6.42
C SER A 51 -4.74 -26.08 5.04
N MET A 52 -4.13 -24.93 4.74
CA MET A 52 -4.22 -24.31 3.42
C MET A 52 -3.74 -25.24 2.30
N ARG A 53 -2.62 -25.93 2.49
CA ARG A 53 -2.06 -26.86 1.50
C ARG A 53 -3.02 -28.03 1.25
N ARG A 54 -3.56 -28.65 2.31
CA ARG A 54 -4.49 -29.78 2.23
C ARG A 54 -5.79 -29.38 1.51
N LEU A 55 -6.27 -28.16 1.75
CA LEU A 55 -7.50 -27.62 1.18
C LEU A 55 -7.28 -26.97 -0.20
N GLY A 56 -6.05 -27.00 -0.74
CA GLY A 56 -5.75 -26.37 -2.02
C GLY A 56 -5.85 -24.84 -2.01
N LEU A 57 -5.86 -24.21 -0.83
CA LEU A 57 -6.00 -22.75 -0.70
C LEU A 57 -4.68 -22.07 -1.06
N ARG A 58 -4.71 -21.20 -2.03
CA ARG A 58 -3.55 -20.40 -2.46
C ARG A 58 -3.90 -18.92 -2.42
N ALA A 59 -3.17 -18.16 -1.60
CA ALA A 59 -3.26 -16.71 -1.62
C ALA A 59 -2.84 -16.16 -2.99
N ARG A 60 -3.41 -15.03 -3.38
CA ARG A 60 -3.03 -14.35 -4.62
C ARG A 60 -1.53 -14.11 -4.66
N ALA A 61 -0.88 -14.53 -5.74
CA ALA A 61 0.57 -14.47 -5.90
C ALA A 61 0.97 -13.34 -6.85
N ALA A 62 2.13 -12.75 -6.57
CA ALA A 62 2.71 -11.72 -7.41
C ALA A 62 3.19 -12.27 -8.76
N ARG A 63 3.01 -11.49 -9.83
CA ARG A 63 3.77 -11.64 -11.08
C ARG A 63 5.02 -10.76 -11.01
N ARG A 64 6.11 -11.15 -11.72
CA ARG A 64 7.34 -10.35 -11.79
C ARG A 64 7.04 -8.95 -12.30
N PHE A 65 7.57 -7.95 -11.62
CA PHE A 65 7.43 -6.52 -11.94
C PHE A 65 8.64 -6.05 -12.79
N ARG A 66 8.41 -5.08 -13.70
CA ARG A 66 9.46 -4.32 -14.41
C ARG A 66 9.37 -2.86 -14.01
N CYS A 67 10.51 -2.26 -13.65
CA CYS A 67 10.64 -0.82 -13.41
C CYS A 67 10.60 -0.08 -14.76
N THR A 68 9.89 1.06 -14.84
CA THR A 68 9.65 1.81 -16.09
C THR A 68 9.78 3.33 -15.93
N THR A 69 10.47 3.82 -14.89
CA THR A 69 10.64 5.27 -14.69
C THR A 69 11.79 5.79 -15.55
N ASP A 70 11.51 6.74 -16.44
CA ASP A 70 12.52 7.53 -17.16
C ASP A 70 12.83 8.80 -16.34
N SER A 71 14.06 8.90 -15.85
CA SER A 71 14.55 10.02 -15.04
C SER A 71 15.52 10.95 -15.80
N SER A 72 15.58 10.86 -17.12
CA SER A 72 16.51 11.65 -17.96
C SER A 72 15.95 13.03 -18.33
N HIS A 73 15.80 13.93 -17.38
CA HIS A 73 15.43 15.32 -17.64
C HIS A 73 16.38 16.31 -16.95
N ARG A 74 16.34 17.62 -17.38
CA ARG A 74 17.17 18.70 -16.85
C ARG A 74 16.48 19.56 -15.77
N LEU A 75 15.39 19.09 -15.17
CA LEU A 75 14.69 19.82 -14.12
C LEU A 75 15.45 19.75 -12.79
N GLY A 76 15.32 20.77 -11.95
CA GLY A 76 15.95 20.81 -10.64
C GLY A 76 15.49 19.66 -9.74
N VAL A 77 16.42 18.91 -9.18
CA VAL A 77 16.20 17.73 -8.33
C VAL A 77 16.52 18.09 -6.89
N ALA A 78 15.66 17.70 -5.96
CA ALA A 78 15.93 17.84 -4.54
C ALA A 78 16.95 16.79 -4.04
N PRO A 79 17.69 17.06 -2.95
CA PRO A 79 18.60 16.07 -2.37
C PRO A 79 17.83 14.86 -1.86
N ASN A 80 18.49 13.69 -1.78
CA ASN A 80 17.95 12.52 -1.11
C ASN A 80 18.15 12.66 0.41
N LEU A 81 17.07 12.98 1.13
CA LEU A 81 17.10 13.14 2.57
C LEU A 81 16.74 11.86 3.32
N LEU A 82 16.16 10.87 2.64
CA LEU A 82 15.83 9.61 3.29
C LEU A 82 17.01 8.64 3.33
N ASP A 83 17.82 8.60 2.27
CA ASP A 83 18.94 7.68 2.13
C ASP A 83 18.61 6.23 2.58
N GLN A 84 17.46 5.74 2.11
CA GLN A 84 16.87 4.43 2.44
C GLN A 84 16.47 4.26 3.93
N ASP A 85 16.59 5.29 4.77
CA ASP A 85 16.01 5.28 6.10
C ASP A 85 14.51 5.64 6.05
N PHE A 86 13.68 4.62 5.94
CA PHE A 86 12.22 4.73 5.94
C PHE A 86 11.62 4.65 7.35
N SER A 87 12.43 4.67 8.39
CA SER A 87 11.97 4.72 9.77
C SER A 87 11.41 6.10 10.10
N ALA A 88 10.31 6.13 10.82
CA ALA A 88 9.74 7.35 11.40
C ALA A 88 9.13 6.97 12.75
N GLN A 89 9.38 7.79 13.77
CA GLN A 89 8.95 7.50 15.15
C GLN A 89 7.49 7.92 15.39
N ARG A 90 6.99 8.86 14.61
CA ARG A 90 5.63 9.39 14.72
C ARG A 90 5.06 9.69 13.33
N PRO A 91 3.72 9.73 13.18
CA PRO A 91 3.08 10.17 11.96
C PRO A 91 3.55 11.56 11.52
N ASP A 92 3.44 11.83 10.24
CA ASP A 92 3.73 13.13 9.65
C ASP A 92 5.17 13.65 9.87
N GLN A 93 6.15 12.72 9.90
CA GLN A 93 7.58 13.05 9.82
C GLN A 93 8.11 12.86 8.40
N LYS A 94 7.77 11.76 7.77
CA LYS A 94 8.24 11.36 6.44
C LYS A 94 7.07 10.82 5.63
N TRP A 95 6.78 11.44 4.51
CA TRP A 95 5.83 10.96 3.51
C TRP A 95 6.57 10.51 2.26
N ALA A 96 6.05 9.53 1.57
CA ALA A 96 6.57 9.10 0.28
C ALA A 96 5.46 9.02 -0.75
N GLY A 97 5.76 9.46 -1.98
CA GLY A 97 4.81 9.47 -3.08
C GLY A 97 5.36 8.85 -4.34
N ASP A 98 4.47 8.30 -5.15
CA ASP A 98 4.80 7.73 -6.46
C ASP A 98 3.53 7.57 -7.31
N ILE A 99 3.73 7.30 -8.61
CA ILE A 99 2.66 7.09 -9.58
C ILE A 99 2.80 5.71 -10.19
N THR A 100 1.67 5.00 -10.27
CA THR A 100 1.59 3.74 -11.01
C THR A 100 0.53 3.82 -12.10
N TYR A 101 0.61 2.89 -13.05
CA TYR A 101 -0.37 2.76 -14.13
C TYR A 101 -1.11 1.43 -14.03
N LEU A 102 -2.41 1.48 -14.32
CA LEU A 102 -3.35 0.37 -14.25
C LEU A 102 -4.09 0.25 -15.57
N ARG A 103 -4.17 -0.96 -16.10
CA ARG A 103 -4.84 -1.20 -17.38
C ARG A 103 -6.36 -1.30 -17.16
N THR A 104 -7.12 -0.69 -18.07
CA THR A 104 -8.59 -0.75 -18.12
C THR A 104 -9.07 -1.12 -19.52
N THR A 105 -10.34 -1.40 -19.69
CA THR A 105 -10.94 -1.61 -21.04
C THR A 105 -10.90 -0.34 -21.90
N GLN A 106 -10.65 0.84 -21.28
CA GLN A 106 -10.61 2.14 -21.94
C GLN A 106 -9.19 2.73 -22.02
N GLY A 107 -8.13 1.89 -21.93
CA GLY A 107 -6.74 2.30 -21.90
C GLY A 107 -6.20 2.42 -20.47
N TRP A 108 -5.22 3.30 -20.23
CA TRP A 108 -4.56 3.44 -18.95
C TRP A 108 -5.34 4.33 -17.98
N LEU A 109 -5.29 3.98 -16.71
CA LEU A 109 -5.61 4.83 -15.57
C LEU A 109 -4.34 4.96 -14.72
N TYR A 110 -3.93 6.17 -14.41
CA TYR A 110 -2.79 6.46 -13.56
C TYR A 110 -3.25 6.76 -12.15
N LEU A 111 -2.53 6.24 -11.17
CA LEU A 111 -2.80 6.41 -9.75
C LEU A 111 -1.56 7.00 -9.08
N ALA A 112 -1.68 8.19 -8.53
CA ALA A 112 -0.71 8.78 -7.63
C ALA A 112 -1.13 8.53 -6.18
N VAL A 113 -0.17 8.22 -5.31
CA VAL A 113 -0.41 8.05 -3.88
C VAL A 113 0.61 8.82 -3.06
N VAL A 114 0.23 9.15 -1.83
CA VAL A 114 1.12 9.63 -0.76
C VAL A 114 0.90 8.73 0.45
N ILE A 115 1.98 8.17 0.98
CA ILE A 115 1.99 7.24 2.12
C ILE A 115 2.76 7.87 3.26
N ASP A 116 2.22 7.83 4.46
CA ASP A 116 2.95 8.11 5.70
C ASP A 116 3.87 6.94 6.03
N LEU A 117 5.17 7.20 6.19
CA LEU A 117 6.17 6.14 6.38
C LEU A 117 6.17 5.54 7.78
N CYS A 118 5.62 6.23 8.79
CA CYS A 118 5.44 5.69 10.13
C CYS A 118 4.31 4.67 10.15
N THR A 119 3.13 5.09 9.73
CA THR A 119 1.89 4.31 9.82
C THR A 119 1.65 3.40 8.63
N ARG A 120 2.40 3.56 7.54
CA ARG A 120 2.17 2.88 6.26
C ARG A 120 0.80 3.17 5.64
N LYS A 121 0.07 4.16 6.17
CA LYS A 121 -1.25 4.59 5.71
C LYS A 121 -1.14 5.37 4.40
N VAL A 122 -2.00 5.06 3.45
CA VAL A 122 -2.20 5.93 2.28
C VAL A 122 -3.02 7.12 2.74
N ILE A 123 -2.36 8.27 2.85
CA ILE A 123 -2.95 9.50 3.37
C ILE A 123 -3.51 10.41 2.28
N GLY A 124 -3.08 10.22 1.04
CA GLY A 124 -3.60 10.94 -0.11
C GLY A 124 -3.44 10.14 -1.39
N TRP A 125 -4.39 10.28 -2.29
CA TRP A 125 -4.32 9.65 -3.61
C TRP A 125 -5.20 10.40 -4.62
N ALA A 126 -4.82 10.27 -5.88
CA ALA A 126 -5.56 10.80 -7.03
C ALA A 126 -5.44 9.86 -8.22
N SER A 127 -6.39 9.90 -9.15
CA SER A 127 -6.31 9.13 -10.38
C SER A 127 -6.66 9.96 -11.61
N SER A 128 -5.94 9.73 -12.72
CA SER A 128 -6.11 10.48 -13.98
C SER A 128 -5.93 9.55 -15.18
N GLN A 129 -6.36 10.03 -16.35
CA GLN A 129 -6.09 9.41 -17.64
C GLN A 129 -4.72 9.82 -18.22
N ARG A 130 -4.02 10.76 -17.59
CA ARG A 130 -2.72 11.29 -17.99
C ARG A 130 -1.78 11.35 -16.80
N ILE A 131 -0.48 11.22 -17.08
CA ILE A 131 0.58 11.52 -16.12
C ILE A 131 0.94 12.99 -16.32
N ASP A 132 0.52 13.83 -15.40
CA ASP A 132 0.81 15.26 -15.41
C ASP A 132 1.02 15.79 -13.98
N GLY A 133 1.46 17.03 -13.87
CA GLY A 133 1.65 17.67 -12.56
C GLY A 133 0.36 17.77 -11.74
N GLN A 134 -0.82 17.80 -12.39
CA GLN A 134 -2.09 17.85 -11.67
C GLN A 134 -2.37 16.54 -10.93
N LEU A 135 -2.00 15.40 -11.49
CA LEU A 135 -2.14 14.10 -10.84
C LEU A 135 -1.31 14.02 -9.55
N ALA A 136 -0.02 14.35 -9.63
CA ALA A 136 0.87 14.35 -8.46
C ALA A 136 0.41 15.36 -7.40
N CYS A 137 0.09 16.59 -7.82
CA CYS A 137 -0.45 17.61 -6.93
C CYS A 137 -1.80 17.21 -6.32
N GLY A 138 -2.65 16.51 -7.05
CA GLY A 138 -3.93 16.02 -6.54
C GLY A 138 -3.78 15.07 -5.37
N ALA A 139 -2.86 14.10 -5.46
CA ALA A 139 -2.55 13.20 -4.37
C ALA A 139 -1.96 13.93 -3.16
N LEU A 140 -1.03 14.87 -3.38
CA LEU A 140 -0.41 15.66 -2.31
C LEU A 140 -1.42 16.60 -1.63
N LYS A 141 -2.30 17.27 -2.39
CA LYS A 141 -3.37 18.10 -1.83
C LYS A 141 -4.33 17.28 -0.96
N ALA A 142 -4.69 16.06 -1.39
CA ALA A 142 -5.52 15.16 -0.59
C ALA A 142 -4.84 14.77 0.73
N ALA A 143 -3.52 14.49 0.69
CA ALA A 143 -2.73 14.20 1.89
C ALA A 143 -2.69 15.39 2.85
N ILE A 144 -2.38 16.58 2.34
CA ILE A 144 -2.34 17.83 3.11
C ILE A 144 -3.70 18.12 3.75
N ALA A 145 -4.78 18.02 2.99
CA ALA A 145 -6.14 18.27 3.51
C ALA A 145 -6.55 17.28 4.60
N ARG A 146 -6.10 16.01 4.49
CA ARG A 146 -6.41 14.98 5.48
C ARG A 146 -5.61 15.13 6.76
N ARG A 147 -4.36 15.59 6.66
CA ARG A 147 -3.39 15.55 7.77
C ARG A 147 -3.14 16.90 8.42
N SER A 148 -3.37 18.02 7.71
CA SER A 148 -2.94 19.35 8.15
C SER A 148 -1.51 19.32 8.72
N PRO A 149 -0.51 18.88 7.92
CA PRO A 149 0.79 18.50 8.43
C PRO A 149 1.51 19.67 9.10
N PRO A 150 2.34 19.42 10.13
CA PRO A 150 3.23 20.43 10.64
C PRO A 150 4.29 20.82 9.60
N HIS A 151 4.95 21.96 9.80
CA HIS A 151 6.09 22.32 8.97
C HIS A 151 7.25 21.33 9.16
N GLY A 152 8.00 21.08 8.10
CA GLY A 152 9.20 20.23 8.15
C GLY A 152 8.95 18.76 7.82
N VAL A 153 7.74 18.35 7.48
CA VAL A 153 7.48 16.99 6.95
C VAL A 153 8.26 16.76 5.66
N ILE A 154 9.04 15.70 5.60
CA ILE A 154 9.76 15.32 4.38
C ILE A 154 8.77 14.67 3.41
N MET A 155 8.66 15.24 2.20
CA MET A 155 7.93 14.65 1.08
C MET A 155 8.91 14.05 0.08
N HIS A 156 9.05 12.73 0.10
CA HIS A 156 9.97 11.97 -0.75
C HIS A 156 9.27 11.43 -1.99
N THR A 157 9.92 11.54 -3.15
CA THR A 157 9.41 11.02 -4.44
C THR A 157 10.57 10.47 -5.28
N ASP A 158 10.23 9.78 -6.37
CA ASP A 158 11.21 9.56 -7.43
C ASP A 158 11.57 10.87 -8.15
N ARG A 159 12.49 10.78 -9.14
CA ARG A 159 12.88 11.93 -9.98
C ARG A 159 12.00 12.10 -11.20
N GLY A 160 10.76 11.61 -11.19
CA GLY A 160 9.85 11.81 -12.31
C GLY A 160 9.60 13.29 -12.59
N SER A 161 9.49 13.67 -13.87
CA SER A 161 9.29 15.06 -14.31
C SER A 161 8.09 15.75 -13.65
N VAL A 162 7.05 14.99 -13.32
CA VAL A 162 5.84 15.50 -12.65
C VAL A 162 6.11 16.01 -11.23
N TYR A 163 7.08 15.43 -10.53
CA TYR A 163 7.49 15.82 -9.19
C TYR A 163 8.52 16.95 -9.21
N CYS A 164 9.35 17.02 -10.26
CA CYS A 164 10.29 18.12 -10.48
C CYS A 164 9.61 19.39 -10.98
N GLY A 165 8.34 19.31 -11.45
CA GLY A 165 7.58 20.44 -11.97
C GLY A 165 7.33 21.53 -10.92
N TRP A 166 7.24 22.79 -11.40
CA TRP A 166 7.06 23.94 -10.51
C TRP A 166 5.80 23.86 -9.63
N GLN A 167 4.69 23.30 -10.16
CA GLN A 167 3.43 23.18 -9.43
C GLN A 167 3.56 22.32 -8.17
N HIS A 168 4.26 21.18 -8.27
CA HIS A 168 4.46 20.29 -7.13
C HIS A 168 5.44 20.91 -6.11
N ARG A 169 6.50 21.55 -6.58
CA ARG A 169 7.48 22.24 -5.72
C ARG A 169 6.88 23.43 -4.97
N ASP A 170 6.05 24.22 -5.65
CA ASP A 170 5.31 25.34 -5.06
C ASP A 170 4.33 24.87 -3.97
N LEU A 171 3.62 23.77 -4.21
CA LEU A 171 2.74 23.16 -3.22
C LEU A 171 3.51 22.68 -1.97
N ILE A 172 4.65 22.03 -2.15
CA ILE A 172 5.56 21.64 -1.06
C ILE A 172 5.99 22.87 -0.25
N CYS A 173 6.47 23.92 -0.93
CA CYS A 173 6.95 25.14 -0.29
C CYS A 173 5.83 25.85 0.50
N ARG A 174 4.66 26.05 -0.10
CA ARG A 174 3.52 26.75 0.55
C ARG A 174 3.03 26.07 1.82
N HIS A 175 3.18 24.75 1.91
CA HIS A 175 2.76 23.98 3.09
C HIS A 175 3.91 23.67 4.05
N GLY A 176 5.10 24.28 3.86
CA GLY A 176 6.24 24.09 4.73
C GLY A 176 6.78 22.66 4.74
N LEU A 177 6.54 21.90 3.68
CA LEU A 177 7.09 20.55 3.50
C LEU A 177 8.55 20.65 2.99
N ILE A 178 9.32 19.61 3.17
CA ILE A 178 10.70 19.50 2.69
C ILE A 178 10.75 18.50 1.54
N ALA A 179 11.15 18.95 0.35
CA ALA A 179 11.31 18.09 -0.80
C ALA A 179 12.50 17.14 -0.64
N SER A 180 12.30 15.87 -0.95
CA SER A 180 13.33 14.84 -1.03
C SER A 180 13.12 13.99 -2.26
N MET A 181 14.18 13.57 -2.96
CA MET A 181 14.08 12.75 -4.16
C MET A 181 15.09 11.62 -4.16
N SER A 182 14.68 10.46 -4.70
CA SER A 182 15.54 9.28 -4.86
C SER A 182 16.84 9.59 -5.60
N GLY A 183 17.89 8.81 -5.36
CA GLY A 183 19.12 8.83 -6.17
C GLY A 183 18.86 8.44 -7.63
N ARG A 184 19.72 8.89 -8.56
CA ARG A 184 19.58 8.55 -9.98
C ARG A 184 19.73 7.03 -10.19
N GLY A 185 18.72 6.39 -10.77
CA GLY A 185 18.74 4.96 -11.05
C GLY A 185 18.64 4.05 -9.83
N ASN A 186 18.36 4.59 -8.65
CA ASN A 186 18.20 3.81 -7.43
C ASN A 186 16.71 3.56 -7.13
N CYS A 187 16.23 2.38 -7.51
CA CYS A 187 14.85 1.97 -7.25
C CYS A 187 14.56 1.68 -5.76
N TYR A 188 15.59 1.41 -4.94
CA TYR A 188 15.41 1.10 -3.52
C TYR A 188 15.02 2.32 -2.68
N ASP A 189 15.25 3.53 -3.18
CA ASP A 189 14.99 4.77 -2.44
C ASP A 189 13.48 5.06 -2.27
N ASN A 190 12.59 4.38 -3.01
CA ASN A 190 11.13 4.50 -2.87
C ASN A 190 10.42 3.17 -2.57
N ALA A 191 11.15 2.20 -2.01
CA ALA A 191 10.69 0.84 -1.75
C ALA A 191 9.35 0.74 -0.98
N PRO A 192 9.00 1.60 0.01
CA PRO A 192 7.71 1.53 0.69
C PRO A 192 6.51 1.74 -0.24
N VAL A 193 6.59 2.70 -1.17
CA VAL A 193 5.50 2.99 -2.11
C VAL A 193 5.44 1.92 -3.21
N GLU A 194 6.59 1.44 -3.68
CA GLU A 194 6.65 0.31 -4.61
C GLU A 194 6.02 -0.96 -4.01
N SER A 195 6.31 -1.24 -2.72
CA SER A 195 5.70 -2.34 -1.96
C SER A 195 4.18 -2.19 -1.85
N PHE A 196 3.68 -0.97 -1.65
CA PHE A 196 2.24 -0.70 -1.68
C PHE A 196 1.64 -0.99 -3.06
N PHE A 197 2.22 -0.46 -4.13
CA PHE A 197 1.72 -0.71 -5.49
C PHE A 197 1.76 -2.18 -5.88
N HIS A 198 2.82 -2.87 -5.48
CA HIS A 198 2.89 -4.32 -5.64
C HIS A 198 1.72 -5.01 -4.96
N THR A 199 1.46 -4.67 -3.70
CA THR A 199 0.37 -5.23 -2.90
C THR A 199 -0.99 -4.92 -3.51
N LEU A 200 -1.25 -3.66 -3.89
CA LEU A 200 -2.47 -3.23 -4.58
C LEU A 200 -2.71 -4.06 -5.85
N LYS A 201 -1.70 -4.17 -6.70
CA LYS A 201 -1.82 -4.90 -7.97
C LYS A 201 -2.11 -6.38 -7.74
N VAL A 202 -1.44 -7.02 -6.79
CA VAL A 202 -1.64 -8.44 -6.47
C VAL A 202 -3.01 -8.69 -5.85
N GLU A 203 -3.40 -7.86 -4.90
CA GLU A 203 -4.58 -8.11 -4.08
C GLU A 203 -5.90 -7.63 -4.74
N SER A 204 -5.84 -6.66 -5.67
CA SER A 204 -7.04 -6.03 -6.22
C SER A 204 -7.13 -5.99 -7.76
N ILE A 205 -6.02 -6.17 -8.47
CA ILE A 205 -6.00 -5.99 -9.93
C ILE A 205 -5.67 -7.29 -10.67
N HIS A 206 -4.59 -7.98 -10.28
CA HIS A 206 -4.13 -9.16 -11.00
C HIS A 206 -5.09 -10.34 -10.84
N GLY A 207 -5.42 -10.97 -11.98
CA GLY A 207 -6.36 -12.09 -12.00
C GLY A 207 -7.83 -11.68 -12.06
N GLU A 208 -8.13 -10.38 -11.99
CA GLU A 208 -9.48 -9.86 -12.21
C GLU A 208 -9.67 -9.48 -13.69
N PRO A 209 -10.91 -9.55 -14.20
CA PRO A 209 -11.25 -9.04 -15.53
C PRO A 209 -10.96 -7.55 -15.63
N LEU A 210 -10.55 -7.08 -16.82
CA LEU A 210 -10.40 -5.66 -17.08
C LEU A 210 -11.76 -4.97 -16.99
N VAL A 211 -11.82 -3.88 -16.24
CA VAL A 211 -13.00 -3.04 -16.09
C VAL A 211 -12.78 -1.66 -16.69
N ASN A 212 -13.83 -0.87 -16.82
CA ASN A 212 -13.72 0.53 -17.26
C ASN A 212 -13.11 1.41 -16.14
N ARG A 213 -12.72 2.64 -16.50
CA ARG A 213 -12.05 3.56 -15.58
C ARG A 213 -12.89 3.94 -14.36
N SER A 214 -14.20 4.11 -14.53
CA SER A 214 -15.09 4.49 -13.41
C SER A 214 -15.21 3.35 -12.40
N THR A 215 -15.38 2.14 -12.86
CA THR A 215 -15.40 0.93 -12.01
C THR A 215 -14.07 0.74 -11.29
N LEU A 216 -12.93 0.91 -12.01
CA LEU A 216 -11.63 0.78 -11.39
C LEU A 216 -11.40 1.85 -10.30
N ARG A 217 -11.82 3.10 -10.50
CA ARG A 217 -11.74 4.15 -9.47
C ARG A 217 -12.48 3.78 -8.20
N ARG A 218 -13.70 3.20 -8.32
CA ARG A 218 -14.46 2.72 -7.17
C ARG A 218 -13.73 1.58 -6.46
N GLN A 219 -13.19 0.62 -7.21
CA GLN A 219 -12.39 -0.49 -6.65
C GLN A 219 -11.14 0.02 -5.92
N LEU A 220 -10.45 1.04 -6.48
CA LEU A 220 -9.32 1.67 -5.84
C LEU A 220 -9.71 2.37 -4.53
N PHE A 221 -10.84 3.08 -4.52
CA PHE A 221 -11.37 3.68 -3.30
C PHE A 221 -11.65 2.62 -2.22
N GLU A 222 -12.40 1.59 -2.56
CA GLU A 222 -12.71 0.49 -1.64
C GLU A 222 -11.44 -0.20 -1.12
N TYR A 223 -10.47 -0.44 -2.01
CA TYR A 223 -9.22 -1.07 -1.61
C TYR A 223 -8.39 -0.17 -0.70
N ILE A 224 -8.17 1.09 -1.07
CA ILE A 224 -7.28 2.00 -0.32
C ILE A 224 -7.91 2.39 1.02
N GLU A 225 -9.14 2.89 0.98
CA GLU A 225 -9.76 3.50 2.18
C GLU A 225 -10.31 2.45 3.15
N ILE A 226 -10.84 1.35 2.64
CA ILE A 226 -11.51 0.34 3.48
C ILE A 226 -10.60 -0.86 3.71
N ASP A 227 -10.13 -1.51 2.64
CA ASP A 227 -9.37 -2.74 2.80
C ASP A 227 -7.95 -2.45 3.34
N TYR A 228 -7.17 -1.60 2.67
CA TYR A 228 -5.76 -1.38 3.00
C TYR A 228 -5.58 -0.57 4.30
N ASN A 229 -6.19 0.60 4.40
CA ASN A 229 -5.99 1.47 5.56
C ASN A 229 -6.65 0.92 6.82
N ARG A 230 -7.90 0.41 6.73
CA ARG A 230 -8.69 0.06 7.94
C ARG A 230 -8.58 -1.39 8.37
N THR A 231 -8.49 -2.34 7.43
CA THR A 231 -8.64 -3.75 7.79
C THR A 231 -7.44 -4.62 7.52
N ARG A 232 -6.61 -4.25 6.52
CA ARG A 232 -5.50 -5.08 6.08
C ARG A 232 -4.39 -5.18 7.14
N ARG A 233 -4.08 -6.40 7.57
CA ARG A 233 -2.95 -6.65 8.48
C ARG A 233 -1.62 -6.41 7.77
N HIS A 234 -0.82 -5.50 8.33
CA HIS A 234 0.47 -5.10 7.79
C HIS A 234 1.62 -5.70 8.61
N SER A 235 2.49 -6.51 7.98
CA SER A 235 3.56 -7.21 8.71
C SER A 235 4.57 -6.28 9.37
N ALA A 236 4.88 -5.13 8.74
CA ALA A 236 5.78 -4.13 9.33
C ALA A 236 5.17 -3.36 10.52
N LEU A 237 3.85 -3.49 10.74
CA LEU A 237 3.12 -2.86 11.85
C LEU A 237 2.66 -3.90 12.89
N GLY A 238 3.37 -5.01 13.04
CA GLY A 238 2.97 -6.05 13.99
C GLY A 238 1.67 -6.80 13.61
N TYR A 239 1.31 -6.81 12.34
CA TYR A 239 0.08 -7.42 11.83
C TYR A 239 -1.23 -6.75 12.30
N ILE A 240 -1.20 -5.45 12.54
CA ILE A 240 -2.40 -4.62 12.66
C ILE A 240 -2.56 -3.75 11.41
N SER A 241 -3.72 -3.11 11.24
CA SER A 241 -3.95 -2.21 10.11
C SER A 241 -3.27 -0.86 10.32
N PRO A 242 -3.00 -0.09 9.24
CA PRO A 242 -2.50 1.28 9.36
C PRO A 242 -3.30 2.17 10.29
N ASP A 243 -4.64 2.14 10.22
CA ASP A 243 -5.53 2.92 11.09
C ASP A 243 -5.43 2.47 12.55
N ALA A 244 -5.40 1.15 12.81
CA ALA A 244 -5.25 0.64 14.17
C ALA A 244 -3.89 0.98 14.76
N PHE A 245 -2.82 0.94 13.96
CA PHE A 245 -1.49 1.34 14.38
C PHE A 245 -1.42 2.84 14.70
N GLU A 246 -2.02 3.67 13.87
CA GLU A 246 -2.08 5.12 14.09
C GLU A 246 -2.85 5.45 15.39
N ALA A 247 -3.97 4.78 15.64
CA ALA A 247 -4.74 4.95 16.87
C ALA A 247 -3.94 4.55 18.12
N GLN A 248 -3.10 3.51 18.05
CA GLN A 248 -2.24 3.10 19.17
C GLN A 248 -1.12 4.11 19.48
N ILE A 249 -0.61 4.82 18.48
CA ILE A 249 0.43 5.85 18.69
C ILE A 249 -0.16 7.14 19.24
N ALA A 250 -1.43 7.42 18.94
CA ALA A 250 -2.12 8.62 19.39
C ALA A 250 -2.67 8.51 20.82
N ALA A 251 -2.75 7.30 21.37
CA ALA A 251 -3.21 7.01 22.74
C ALA A 251 -2.09 7.13 23.75
#